data_3e7136167bd58842fff65b28c9ed048c
#
_entry.id   3e7136167bd58842fff65b28c9ed048c
#
_cell.length_a   1.000
_cell.length_b   1.000
_cell.length_c   1.000
_cell.angle_alpha   90.00
_cell.angle_beta   90.00
_cell.angle_gamma   90.00
#
_symmetry.space_group_name_H-M   'P 1'
#
loop_
_entity.id
_entity.type
_entity.pdbx_description
1 polymer ?
#
loop_
_entity_poly.entity_id
_entity_poly.type
_entity_poly.pdbx_seq_one_letter_code
_entity_poly.pdbx_strand_id
1 'polypeptide(L)'
;MKRLFILLLVLVMALVPAACAKQAPPAQQPAEQPAAEKPEEGGDKYASLEPITLIGADNAGVGAAAQLYGELVTKKVAEITGGKLKIDYFPNSQLGNDQELQAQMLAGDIDFVIAQTAQTVSFVPEVAIFDLPMVFAKYDAKTIDYALNKSPFAEKINQAYKAKNMRILHYLQGGTFRETTSNKKISSIDDFKGLKIRTMENQNHMAFWQSLGAAPTPLPWPEVYVSLQQGLVDAQENATDTCVGANLQEVQDYLIMTHHILYCNQFLINAEKFESLDPLYQAALQQAVDEAAVEIEAKLTTIDKDNRQKLIDGGMELVEFEASFVDQVLDKAKGVYESIGKAIGQDYVDSLLDALKNAK
;
A
#
# COMPACT_ATOMS: atom_id res chain seq x y z
N MET A 1 25.42 -20.62 -49.38
CA MET A 1 25.49 -22.02 -49.81
C MET A 1 24.31 -22.74 -49.24
N LYS A 2 23.51 -23.31 -50.16
CA LYS A 2 22.24 -24.01 -49.94
C LYS A 2 22.46 -25.38 -49.29
N ARG A 3 21.46 -25.87 -48.51
CA ARG A 3 20.98 -27.26 -48.36
C ARG A 3 19.93 -27.24 -47.26
N LEU A 4 18.68 -27.33 -47.46
CA LEU A 4 17.64 -28.19 -48.04
C LEU A 4 17.77 -29.68 -47.67
N PHE A 5 16.85 -30.23 -46.82
CA PHE A 5 16.42 -31.62 -46.64
C PHE A 5 15.04 -31.60 -45.97
N ILE A 6 13.93 -31.77 -46.61
CA ILE A 6 13.14 -32.90 -47.16
C ILE A 6 12.62 -33.89 -46.11
N LEU A 7 11.26 -33.92 -46.12
CA LEU A 7 10.28 -34.81 -45.47
C LEU A 7 10.66 -36.29 -45.45
N LEU A 8 10.15 -37.01 -44.44
CA LEU A 8 9.63 -38.38 -44.62
C LEU A 8 8.41 -38.65 -43.73
N LEU A 9 7.29 -38.91 -44.37
CA LEU A 9 6.00 -39.38 -43.84
C LEU A 9 6.05 -40.91 -43.82
N VAL A 10 5.78 -41.57 -42.68
CA VAL A 10 5.56 -43.01 -42.63
C VAL A 10 4.18 -43.29 -42.02
N LEU A 11 3.31 -43.79 -42.88
CA LEU A 11 1.99 -44.32 -42.58
C LEU A 11 2.14 -45.81 -42.23
N VAL A 12 1.69 -46.21 -41.05
CA VAL A 12 1.56 -47.65 -40.71
C VAL A 12 0.09 -47.95 -40.37
N MET A 13 -0.54 -48.67 -41.33
CA MET A 13 -1.79 -49.43 -41.11
C MET A 13 -1.45 -50.71 -40.37
N ALA A 14 -2.15 -51.04 -39.32
CA ALA A 14 -2.16 -52.39 -38.73
C ALA A 14 -3.58 -52.88 -38.50
N LEU A 15 -3.82 -54.05 -39.02
CA LEU A 15 -5.05 -54.85 -39.08
C LEU A 15 -5.57 -55.26 -37.69
N VAL A 16 -6.91 -55.31 -37.57
CA VAL A 16 -7.66 -55.90 -36.47
C VAL A 16 -7.95 -57.39 -36.78
N PRO A 17 -7.78 -58.28 -35.82
CA PRO A 17 -8.50 -59.58 -35.86
C PRO A 17 -9.70 -59.56 -34.89
N ALA A 18 -10.85 -59.98 -35.41
CA ALA A 18 -12.06 -60.26 -34.67
C ALA A 18 -11.91 -61.54 -33.83
N ALA A 19 -12.25 -61.49 -32.55
CA ALA A 19 -12.45 -62.66 -31.73
C ALA A 19 -13.74 -62.52 -30.89
N CYS A 20 -14.52 -63.56 -30.92
CA CYS A 20 -15.87 -63.75 -30.40
C CYS A 20 -16.00 -63.41 -28.89
N ALA A 21 -16.98 -62.59 -28.56
CA ALA A 21 -17.40 -62.33 -27.21
C ALA A 21 -18.51 -63.25 -26.74
N LYS A 22 -18.36 -63.81 -25.54
CA LYS A 22 -19.43 -64.45 -24.75
C LYS A 22 -20.24 -63.33 -24.05
N GLN A 23 -21.57 -63.40 -24.18
CA GLN A 23 -22.53 -62.55 -23.50
C GLN A 23 -22.45 -62.72 -21.97
N ALA A 24 -22.27 -61.65 -21.25
CA ALA A 24 -22.47 -61.52 -19.80
C ALA A 24 -23.87 -60.93 -19.54
N PRO A 25 -24.50 -61.25 -18.36
CA PRO A 25 -25.86 -60.81 -18.04
C PRO A 25 -25.94 -59.27 -17.80
N PRO A 26 -27.15 -58.64 -17.92
CA PRO A 26 -27.32 -57.20 -17.84
C PRO A 26 -27.01 -56.69 -16.44
N ALA A 27 -26.09 -55.75 -16.37
CA ALA A 27 -25.80 -54.98 -15.15
C ALA A 27 -26.98 -54.03 -14.85
N GLN A 28 -27.44 -54.04 -13.61
CA GLN A 28 -28.39 -53.08 -13.07
C GLN A 28 -27.82 -51.67 -13.19
N GLN A 29 -28.61 -50.76 -13.75
CA GLN A 29 -28.30 -49.32 -13.72
C GLN A 29 -28.21 -48.83 -12.27
N PRO A 30 -27.18 -48.08 -11.89
CA PRO A 30 -27.16 -47.34 -10.63
C PRO A 30 -28.29 -46.30 -10.67
N ALA A 31 -29.04 -46.19 -9.59
CA ALA A 31 -30.03 -45.15 -9.38
C ALA A 31 -29.39 -43.76 -9.56
N GLU A 32 -30.00 -42.93 -10.41
CA GLU A 32 -29.67 -41.54 -10.53
C GLU A 32 -29.76 -40.89 -9.13
N GLN A 33 -28.61 -40.49 -8.57
CA GLN A 33 -28.59 -39.53 -7.48
C GLN A 33 -29.18 -38.21 -8.02
N PRO A 34 -30.06 -37.53 -7.22
CA PRO A 34 -30.52 -36.22 -7.61
C PRO A 34 -29.30 -35.32 -7.82
N ALA A 35 -29.24 -34.72 -8.99
CA ALA A 35 -28.25 -33.70 -9.31
C ALA A 35 -28.32 -32.65 -8.19
N ALA A 36 -27.18 -32.38 -7.52
CA ALA A 36 -27.06 -31.26 -6.63
C ALA A 36 -27.48 -30.02 -7.44
N GLU A 37 -28.53 -29.34 -6.99
CA GLU A 37 -28.94 -28.06 -7.51
C GLU A 37 -27.70 -27.16 -7.51
N LYS A 38 -27.23 -26.78 -8.71
CA LYS A 38 -26.34 -25.65 -8.84
C LYS A 38 -27.03 -24.45 -8.18
N PRO A 39 -26.29 -23.63 -7.38
CA PRO A 39 -26.84 -22.38 -6.93
C PRO A 39 -27.41 -21.64 -8.16
N GLU A 40 -28.64 -21.18 -8.08
CA GLU A 40 -29.20 -20.29 -9.09
C GLU A 40 -28.20 -19.16 -9.30
N GLU A 41 -27.65 -19.05 -10.49
CA GLU A 41 -26.89 -17.90 -10.95
C GLU A 41 -27.87 -16.71 -10.86
N GLY A 42 -27.74 -15.93 -9.77
CA GLY A 42 -28.35 -14.61 -9.72
C GLY A 42 -27.87 -13.87 -10.95
N GLY A 43 -28.80 -13.55 -11.86
CA GLY A 43 -28.46 -12.92 -13.12
C GLY A 43 -27.48 -11.78 -12.91
N ASP A 44 -26.48 -11.64 -13.78
CA ASP A 44 -25.39 -10.66 -13.68
C ASP A 44 -25.98 -9.26 -13.34
N LYS A 45 -25.88 -8.88 -12.08
CA LYS A 45 -26.45 -7.61 -11.57
C LYS A 45 -25.86 -6.38 -12.26
N TYR A 46 -24.76 -6.54 -12.97
CA TYR A 46 -24.10 -5.48 -13.73
C TYR A 46 -24.46 -5.48 -15.21
N ALA A 47 -25.21 -6.48 -15.71
CA ALA A 47 -25.49 -6.64 -17.14
C ALA A 47 -26.15 -5.41 -17.78
N SER A 48 -27.04 -4.73 -17.04
CA SER A 48 -27.76 -3.53 -17.50
C SER A 48 -26.97 -2.24 -17.39
N LEU A 49 -25.78 -2.25 -16.73
CA LEU A 49 -25.00 -1.05 -16.53
C LEU A 49 -24.10 -0.77 -17.75
N GLU A 50 -23.92 0.52 -18.06
CA GLU A 50 -22.95 0.95 -19.05
C GLU A 50 -21.53 0.72 -18.54
N PRO A 51 -20.60 0.18 -19.37
CA PRO A 51 -19.22 0.00 -18.98
C PRO A 51 -18.55 1.34 -18.71
N ILE A 52 -17.75 1.41 -17.64
CA ILE A 52 -16.91 2.57 -17.31
C ILE A 52 -15.48 2.12 -17.01
N THR A 53 -14.55 3.05 -17.24
CA THR A 53 -13.15 2.91 -16.86
C THR A 53 -12.76 4.04 -15.93
N LEU A 54 -12.17 3.71 -14.78
CA LEU A 54 -11.56 4.67 -13.87
C LEU A 54 -10.06 4.78 -14.17
N ILE A 55 -9.51 5.97 -13.98
CA ILE A 55 -8.07 6.23 -14.08
C ILE A 55 -7.51 6.34 -12.68
N GLY A 56 -6.49 5.55 -12.39
CA GLY A 56 -5.83 5.57 -11.08
C GLY A 56 -4.31 5.57 -11.18
N ALA A 57 -3.64 6.08 -10.15
CA ALA A 57 -2.19 6.19 -10.14
C ALA A 57 -1.58 6.05 -8.74
N ASP A 58 -0.28 5.76 -8.70
CA ASP A 58 0.56 5.90 -7.51
C ASP A 58 2.00 6.31 -7.90
N ASN A 59 2.80 6.67 -6.91
CA ASN A 59 4.22 6.95 -7.09
C ASN A 59 5.16 5.84 -6.57
N ALA A 60 4.61 4.71 -6.12
CA ALA A 60 5.37 3.63 -5.50
C ALA A 60 6.20 2.86 -6.54
N GLY A 61 7.41 2.48 -6.14
CA GLY A 61 8.29 1.68 -6.99
C GLY A 61 7.74 0.27 -7.26
N VAL A 62 8.31 -0.39 -8.27
CA VAL A 62 7.92 -1.74 -8.67
C VAL A 62 8.08 -2.73 -7.52
N GLY A 63 7.03 -3.48 -7.21
CA GLY A 63 7.00 -4.46 -6.13
C GLY A 63 6.69 -3.88 -4.75
N ALA A 64 6.51 -2.57 -4.62
CA ALA A 64 6.06 -1.96 -3.37
C ALA A 64 4.58 -2.29 -3.08
N ALA A 65 4.22 -2.29 -1.80
CA ALA A 65 2.89 -2.66 -1.34
C ALA A 65 1.77 -1.86 -2.00
N ALA A 66 1.95 -0.55 -2.20
CA ALA A 66 0.96 0.31 -2.84
C ALA A 66 0.72 -0.09 -4.31
N GLN A 67 1.79 -0.34 -5.08
CA GLN A 67 1.67 -0.80 -6.47
C GLN A 67 0.95 -2.14 -6.56
N LEU A 68 1.36 -3.14 -5.75
CA LEU A 68 0.73 -4.47 -5.72
C LEU A 68 -0.75 -4.38 -5.33
N TYR A 69 -1.08 -3.48 -4.42
CA TYR A 69 -2.45 -3.23 -4.00
C TYR A 69 -3.30 -2.67 -5.15
N GLY A 70 -2.82 -1.65 -5.85
CA GLY A 70 -3.53 -1.05 -6.98
C GLY A 70 -3.76 -2.03 -8.13
N GLU A 71 -2.77 -2.86 -8.45
CA GLU A 71 -2.91 -3.93 -9.44
C GLU A 71 -3.95 -4.97 -9.03
N LEU A 72 -3.97 -5.34 -7.73
CA LEU A 72 -4.93 -6.30 -7.22
C LEU A 72 -6.35 -5.74 -7.20
N VAL A 73 -6.54 -4.47 -6.82
CA VAL A 73 -7.85 -3.77 -6.91
C VAL A 73 -8.34 -3.74 -8.36
N THR A 74 -7.45 -3.39 -9.30
CA THR A 74 -7.75 -3.38 -10.74
C THR A 74 -8.28 -4.71 -11.24
N LYS A 75 -7.61 -5.79 -10.85
CA LYS A 75 -8.03 -7.15 -11.19
C LYS A 75 -9.37 -7.51 -10.55
N LYS A 76 -9.50 -7.33 -9.24
CA LYS A 76 -10.70 -7.72 -8.48
C LYS A 76 -11.95 -6.97 -8.93
N VAL A 77 -11.87 -5.67 -9.19
CA VAL A 77 -13.05 -4.91 -9.63
C VAL A 77 -13.56 -5.38 -10.99
N ALA A 78 -12.64 -5.72 -11.90
CA ALA A 78 -13.01 -6.29 -13.18
C ALA A 78 -13.65 -7.69 -13.05
N GLU A 79 -13.12 -8.55 -12.16
CA GLU A 79 -13.70 -9.85 -11.87
C GLU A 79 -15.11 -9.74 -11.24
N ILE A 80 -15.27 -8.89 -10.23
CA ILE A 80 -16.56 -8.66 -9.53
C ILE A 80 -17.65 -8.18 -10.51
N THR A 81 -17.28 -7.30 -11.45
CA THR A 81 -18.25 -6.64 -12.34
C THR A 81 -18.35 -7.27 -13.73
N GLY A 82 -17.70 -8.42 -13.95
CA GLY A 82 -17.65 -9.05 -15.30
C GLY A 82 -17.04 -8.13 -16.35
N GLY A 83 -16.10 -7.25 -15.96
CA GLY A 83 -15.42 -6.29 -16.82
C GLY A 83 -16.22 -5.03 -17.15
N LYS A 84 -17.36 -4.80 -16.49
CA LYS A 84 -18.17 -3.58 -16.67
C LYS A 84 -17.53 -2.36 -15.99
N LEU A 85 -16.88 -2.53 -14.83
CA LEU A 85 -16.03 -1.51 -14.22
C LEU A 85 -14.56 -1.94 -14.40
N LYS A 86 -13.79 -1.09 -15.07
CA LYS A 86 -12.36 -1.28 -15.33
C LYS A 86 -11.55 -0.16 -14.71
N ILE A 87 -10.27 -0.41 -14.54
CA ILE A 87 -9.30 0.58 -14.09
C ILE A 87 -8.12 0.59 -15.05
N ASP A 88 -7.77 1.78 -15.55
CA ASP A 88 -6.49 2.05 -16.18
C ASP A 88 -5.57 2.58 -15.07
N TYR A 89 -4.62 1.74 -14.64
CA TYR A 89 -3.77 2.01 -13.49
C TYR A 89 -2.34 2.34 -13.91
N PHE A 90 -1.82 3.47 -13.39
CA PHE A 90 -0.52 4.05 -13.73
C PHE A 90 0.38 4.12 -12.49
N PRO A 91 1.12 3.06 -12.14
CA PRO A 91 2.03 3.07 -11.00
C PRO A 91 3.36 3.76 -11.28
N ASN A 92 4.23 3.80 -10.26
CA ASN A 92 5.63 4.20 -10.39
C ASN A 92 5.85 5.60 -10.96
N SER A 93 5.08 6.58 -10.46
CA SER A 93 5.18 8.00 -10.85
C SER A 93 4.96 8.28 -12.35
N GLN A 94 4.28 7.40 -13.10
CA GLN A 94 4.06 7.59 -14.54
C GLN A 94 3.27 8.87 -14.84
N LEU A 95 2.40 9.30 -13.93
CA LEU A 95 1.59 10.51 -14.07
C LEU A 95 2.04 11.66 -13.16
N GLY A 96 3.08 11.46 -12.34
CA GLY A 96 3.63 12.49 -11.46
C GLY A 96 3.99 11.98 -10.06
N ASN A 97 4.43 12.90 -9.20
CA ASN A 97 4.69 12.64 -7.79
C ASN A 97 3.39 12.69 -6.95
N ASP A 98 3.44 12.33 -5.66
CA ASP A 98 2.25 12.28 -4.79
C ASP A 98 1.44 13.58 -4.74
N GLN A 99 2.10 14.75 -4.73
CA GLN A 99 1.42 16.04 -4.69
C GLN A 99 0.69 16.32 -6.00
N GLU A 100 1.35 16.05 -7.12
CA GLU A 100 0.80 16.22 -8.45
C GLU A 100 -0.37 15.27 -8.69
N LEU A 101 -0.26 13.99 -8.28
CA LEU A 101 -1.32 13.00 -8.43
C LEU A 101 -2.57 13.37 -7.62
N GLN A 102 -2.41 13.82 -6.36
CA GLN A 102 -3.56 14.25 -5.56
C GLN A 102 -4.22 15.52 -6.12
N ALA A 103 -3.42 16.46 -6.65
CA ALA A 103 -3.95 17.64 -7.32
C ALA A 103 -4.73 17.28 -8.61
N GLN A 104 -4.22 16.35 -9.43
CA GLN A 104 -4.90 15.83 -10.62
C GLN A 104 -6.21 15.11 -10.25
N MET A 105 -6.23 14.31 -9.17
CA MET A 105 -7.45 13.67 -8.67
C MET A 105 -8.49 14.71 -8.25
N LEU A 106 -8.09 15.76 -7.56
CA LEU A 106 -9.01 16.85 -7.17
C LEU A 106 -9.53 17.64 -8.38
N ALA A 107 -8.70 17.80 -9.41
CA ALA A 107 -9.09 18.44 -10.66
C ALA A 107 -9.99 17.56 -11.54
N GLY A 108 -10.03 16.24 -11.28
CA GLY A 108 -10.78 15.26 -12.06
C GLY A 108 -10.05 14.75 -13.31
N ASP A 109 -8.74 15.01 -13.43
CA ASP A 109 -7.90 14.47 -14.51
C ASP A 109 -7.64 12.98 -14.34
N ILE A 110 -7.57 12.51 -13.09
CA ILE A 110 -7.60 11.09 -12.69
C ILE A 110 -8.66 10.89 -11.63
N ASP A 111 -9.13 9.65 -11.46
CA ASP A 111 -10.27 9.37 -10.57
C ASP A 111 -9.82 9.05 -9.14
N PHE A 112 -8.70 8.31 -8.98
CA PHE A 112 -8.19 7.93 -7.67
C PHE A 112 -6.65 7.87 -7.62
N VAL A 113 -6.13 7.91 -6.42
CA VAL A 113 -4.70 7.71 -6.12
C VAL A 113 -4.51 6.75 -4.96
N ILE A 114 -3.42 5.98 -4.99
CA ILE A 114 -2.91 5.31 -3.81
C ILE A 114 -1.72 6.13 -3.32
N ALA A 115 -1.87 6.79 -2.19
CA ALA A 115 -0.91 7.75 -1.67
C ALA A 115 -0.58 7.50 -0.20
N GLN A 116 0.60 7.92 0.25
CA GLN A 116 0.96 7.90 1.66
C GLN A 116 0.21 9.01 2.42
N THR A 117 -0.20 8.71 3.67
CA THR A 117 -0.88 9.69 4.53
C THR A 117 -0.09 10.97 4.70
N ALA A 118 1.23 10.88 4.87
CA ALA A 118 2.10 12.03 5.08
C ALA A 118 2.07 13.06 3.94
N GLN A 119 1.81 12.64 2.70
CA GLN A 119 1.73 13.54 1.54
C GLN A 119 0.35 14.23 1.43
N THR A 120 -0.67 13.69 2.09
CA THR A 120 -2.03 14.24 2.06
C THR A 120 -2.24 15.39 3.04
N VAL A 121 -1.34 15.59 3.99
CA VAL A 121 -1.43 16.65 5.03
C VAL A 121 -1.61 18.05 4.41
N SER A 122 -0.99 18.32 3.26
CA SER A 122 -1.13 19.60 2.56
C SER A 122 -2.53 19.85 1.98
N PHE A 123 -3.30 18.81 1.75
CA PHE A 123 -4.68 18.87 1.23
C PHE A 123 -5.71 18.75 2.36
N VAL A 124 -5.46 17.86 3.31
CA VAL A 124 -6.32 17.57 4.47
C VAL A 124 -5.47 17.68 5.74
N PRO A 125 -5.44 18.84 6.40
CA PRO A 125 -4.57 19.06 7.58
C PRO A 125 -4.77 18.07 8.71
N GLU A 126 -5.98 17.55 8.91
CA GLU A 126 -6.32 16.58 9.94
C GLU A 126 -5.55 15.26 9.79
N VAL A 127 -5.06 14.95 8.59
CA VAL A 127 -4.22 13.77 8.33
C VAL A 127 -2.86 13.86 9.03
N ALA A 128 -2.46 15.04 9.50
CA ALA A 128 -1.28 15.21 10.37
C ALA A 128 -1.33 14.35 11.65
N ILE A 129 -2.49 13.80 12.00
CA ILE A 129 -2.62 12.83 13.10
C ILE A 129 -1.73 11.58 12.90
N PHE A 130 -1.46 11.18 11.64
CA PHE A 130 -0.58 10.07 11.30
C PHE A 130 0.91 10.40 11.45
N ASP A 131 1.25 11.69 11.52
CA ASP A 131 2.62 12.16 11.69
C ASP A 131 3.05 12.24 13.17
N LEU A 132 2.16 11.89 14.11
CA LEU A 132 2.52 11.80 15.53
C LEU A 132 3.60 10.73 15.75
N PRO A 133 4.83 11.09 16.14
CA PRO A 133 5.91 10.11 16.26
C PRO A 133 5.59 9.03 17.29
N MET A 134 5.87 7.78 16.97
CA MET A 134 5.68 6.62 17.86
C MET A 134 4.24 6.34 18.32
N VAL A 135 3.22 7.05 17.81
CA VAL A 135 1.83 6.90 18.29
C VAL A 135 1.29 5.48 18.06
N PHE A 136 1.73 4.84 17.00
CA PHE A 136 1.32 3.48 16.65
C PHE A 136 2.31 2.39 17.12
N ALA A 137 3.50 2.76 17.59
CA ALA A 137 4.62 1.83 17.83
C ALA A 137 4.34 0.73 18.87
N LYS A 138 3.33 0.92 19.74
CA LYS A 138 2.96 -0.04 20.80
C LYS A 138 1.78 -0.94 20.43
N TYR A 139 1.23 -0.82 19.22
CA TYR A 139 0.03 -1.51 18.79
C TYR A 139 0.31 -2.48 17.65
N ASP A 140 -0.39 -3.59 17.64
CA ASP A 140 -0.32 -4.55 16.54
C ASP A 140 -1.13 -4.09 15.31
N ALA A 141 -0.86 -4.70 14.17
CA ALA A 141 -1.51 -4.36 12.90
C ALA A 141 -3.05 -4.45 12.97
N LYS A 142 -3.59 -5.42 13.74
CA LYS A 142 -5.05 -5.60 13.88
C LYS A 142 -5.69 -4.47 14.66
N THR A 143 -5.05 -4.04 15.74
CA THR A 143 -5.48 -2.89 16.54
C THR A 143 -5.47 -1.61 15.70
N ILE A 144 -4.40 -1.42 14.91
CA ILE A 144 -4.25 -0.27 14.02
C ILE A 144 -5.33 -0.31 12.92
N ASP A 145 -5.57 -1.46 12.27
CA ASP A 145 -6.61 -1.62 11.26
C ASP A 145 -8.00 -1.25 11.82
N TYR A 146 -8.33 -1.76 13.00
CA TYR A 146 -9.60 -1.37 13.65
C TYR A 146 -9.70 0.14 13.84
N ALA A 147 -8.65 0.76 14.39
CA ALA A 147 -8.67 2.20 14.66
C ALA A 147 -8.85 3.03 13.38
N LEU A 148 -8.18 2.65 12.30
CA LEU A 148 -8.15 3.43 11.06
C LEU A 148 -9.32 3.16 10.12
N ASN A 149 -9.86 1.93 10.10
CA ASN A 149 -10.85 1.54 9.09
C ASN A 149 -12.25 1.24 9.68
N LYS A 150 -12.37 1.05 11.02
CA LYS A 150 -13.60 0.50 11.61
C LYS A 150 -14.11 1.25 12.85
N SER A 151 -13.33 2.19 13.37
CA SER A 151 -13.64 2.89 14.63
C SER A 151 -14.40 4.20 14.40
N PRO A 152 -14.94 4.83 15.48
CA PRO A 152 -15.45 6.19 15.41
C PRO A 152 -14.43 7.23 14.92
N PHE A 153 -13.13 7.00 15.14
CA PHE A 153 -12.07 7.83 14.58
C PHE A 153 -12.06 7.75 13.05
N ALA A 154 -12.22 6.54 12.48
CA ALA A 154 -12.30 6.36 11.02
C ALA A 154 -13.44 7.20 10.40
N GLU A 155 -14.59 7.23 11.03
CA GLU A 155 -15.72 8.08 10.57
C GLU A 155 -15.37 9.57 10.68
N LYS A 156 -14.74 9.98 11.79
CA LYS A 156 -14.36 11.37 12.03
C LYS A 156 -13.36 11.88 11.00
N ILE A 157 -12.30 11.12 10.73
CA ILE A 157 -11.27 11.54 9.75
C ILE A 157 -11.84 11.53 8.32
N ASN A 158 -12.76 10.61 7.99
CA ASN A 158 -13.45 10.58 6.71
C ASN A 158 -14.24 11.87 6.44
N GLN A 159 -14.80 12.53 7.45
CA GLN A 159 -15.49 13.82 7.29
C GLN A 159 -14.50 14.93 6.86
N ALA A 160 -13.26 14.91 7.37
CA ALA A 160 -12.24 15.86 6.95
C ALA A 160 -11.86 15.68 5.48
N TYR A 161 -11.72 14.44 5.01
CA TYR A 161 -11.48 14.15 3.59
C TYR A 161 -12.65 14.64 2.71
N LYS A 162 -13.89 14.33 3.09
CA LYS A 162 -15.09 14.74 2.33
C LYS A 162 -15.19 16.26 2.20
N ALA A 163 -14.81 17.02 3.24
CA ALA A 163 -14.78 18.47 3.20
C ALA A 163 -13.79 19.05 2.15
N LYS A 164 -12.89 18.21 1.63
CA LYS A 164 -11.90 18.55 0.60
C LYS A 164 -12.14 17.83 -0.73
N ASN A 165 -13.36 17.36 -0.97
CA ASN A 165 -13.73 16.58 -2.16
C ASN A 165 -12.88 15.30 -2.35
N MET A 166 -12.40 14.72 -1.26
CA MET A 166 -11.71 13.44 -1.23
C MET A 166 -12.57 12.42 -0.49
N ARG A 167 -12.46 11.16 -0.89
CA ARG A 167 -13.05 10.03 -0.18
C ARG A 167 -11.99 8.96 0.02
N ILE A 168 -11.79 8.55 1.26
CA ILE A 168 -10.97 7.39 1.55
C ILE A 168 -11.83 6.13 1.51
N LEU A 169 -11.36 5.11 0.82
CA LEU A 169 -12.00 3.80 0.79
C LEU A 169 -11.33 2.82 1.75
N HIS A 170 -10.01 2.93 1.94
CA HIS A 170 -9.27 2.06 2.85
C HIS A 170 -7.90 2.65 3.22
N TYR A 171 -7.47 2.44 4.46
CA TYR A 171 -6.09 2.63 4.91
C TYR A 171 -5.36 1.30 4.87
N LEU A 172 -4.44 1.15 3.92
CA LEU A 172 -3.59 -0.03 3.80
C LEU A 172 -2.38 0.12 4.72
N GLN A 173 -2.28 -0.76 5.71
CA GLN A 173 -1.15 -0.81 6.61
C GLN A 173 -0.89 -2.27 7.04
N GLY A 174 0.14 -2.74 7.42
CA GLY A 174 0.41 -4.13 7.87
C GLY A 174 1.20 -4.14 9.17
N GLY A 175 1.12 -3.04 9.95
CA GLY A 175 1.97 -2.84 11.11
C GLY A 175 3.42 -2.61 10.72
N THR A 176 3.68 -2.15 9.49
CA THR A 176 5.01 -1.77 9.03
C THR A 176 5.26 -0.30 9.31
N PHE A 177 6.50 0.05 9.53
CA PHE A 177 6.90 1.39 9.92
C PHE A 177 7.93 1.96 8.95
N ARG A 178 8.06 3.28 9.00
CA ARG A 178 9.15 3.98 8.32
C ARG A 178 10.43 3.81 9.13
N GLU A 179 11.48 3.40 8.43
CA GLU A 179 12.82 3.21 8.95
C GLU A 179 13.77 4.24 8.36
N THR A 180 14.92 4.43 8.98
CA THR A 180 15.95 5.34 8.47
C THR A 180 17.02 4.56 7.72
N THR A 181 17.45 5.04 6.54
CA THR A 181 18.72 4.61 5.94
C THR A 181 19.73 5.74 5.99
N SER A 182 21.02 5.45 6.16
CA SER A 182 22.04 6.47 6.33
C SER A 182 23.43 6.00 5.89
N ASN A 183 24.28 6.94 5.46
CA ASN A 183 25.73 6.73 5.29
C ASN A 183 26.52 6.97 6.58
N LYS A 184 25.83 7.30 7.67
CA LYS A 184 26.40 7.45 9.00
C LYS A 184 25.75 6.46 9.94
N LYS A 185 26.54 5.79 10.76
CA LYS A 185 26.01 4.90 11.80
C LYS A 185 25.29 5.72 12.86
N ILE A 186 24.03 5.37 13.11
CA ILE A 186 23.19 6.00 14.15
C ILE A 186 22.86 4.91 15.17
N SER A 187 23.50 4.94 16.32
CA SER A 187 23.36 3.94 17.37
C SER A 187 22.71 4.50 18.65
N SER A 188 22.54 5.81 18.71
CA SER A 188 21.91 6.53 19.82
C SER A 188 21.11 7.71 19.32
N ILE A 189 20.25 8.28 20.19
CA ILE A 189 19.45 9.46 19.83
C ILE A 189 20.33 10.70 19.59
N ASP A 190 21.52 10.77 20.19
CA ASP A 190 22.44 11.89 20.03
C ASP A 190 23.14 11.87 18.65
N ASP A 191 23.20 10.72 17.97
CA ASP A 191 23.82 10.59 16.65
C ASP A 191 22.97 11.24 15.54
N PHE A 192 21.70 11.55 15.80
CA PHE A 192 20.89 12.35 14.88
C PHE A 192 21.30 13.81 14.81
N LYS A 193 22.07 14.31 15.77
CA LYS A 193 22.45 15.70 15.84
C LYS A 193 23.31 16.12 14.64
N GLY A 194 22.78 17.05 13.85
CA GLY A 194 23.43 17.55 12.64
C GLY A 194 23.39 16.60 11.45
N LEU A 195 22.66 15.47 11.53
CA LEU A 195 22.43 14.57 10.42
C LEU A 195 21.62 15.28 9.35
N LYS A 196 22.13 15.34 8.13
CA LYS A 196 21.38 15.84 6.98
C LYS A 196 20.44 14.74 6.51
N ILE A 197 19.18 14.83 6.86
CA ILE A 197 18.19 13.82 6.49
C ILE A 197 17.19 14.37 5.48
N ARG A 198 17.00 13.63 4.38
CA ARG A 198 15.91 13.94 3.47
C ARG A 198 14.58 13.53 4.08
N THR A 199 13.60 14.40 3.97
CA THR A 199 12.20 14.12 4.30
C THR A 199 11.30 14.35 3.07
N MET A 200 10.06 13.89 3.16
CA MET A 200 9.01 14.36 2.27
C MET A 200 8.73 15.86 2.52
N GLU A 201 7.96 16.47 1.63
CA GLU A 201 7.45 17.85 1.78
C GLU A 201 6.33 17.91 2.83
N ASN A 202 6.68 17.57 4.08
CA ASN A 202 5.78 17.52 5.22
C ASN A 202 6.43 18.24 6.42
N GLN A 203 5.79 19.32 6.89
CA GLN A 203 6.29 20.15 7.97
C GLN A 203 6.39 19.40 9.30
N ASN A 204 5.51 18.43 9.56
CA ASN A 204 5.52 17.66 10.80
C ASN A 204 6.70 16.69 10.83
N HIS A 205 7.00 16.02 9.69
CA HIS A 205 8.20 15.19 9.56
C HIS A 205 9.47 16.03 9.74
N MET A 206 9.53 17.21 9.13
CA MET A 206 10.65 18.12 9.34
C MET A 206 10.80 18.51 10.82
N ALA A 207 9.70 18.90 11.47
CA ALA A 207 9.70 19.26 12.89
C ALA A 207 10.13 18.09 13.79
N PHE A 208 9.70 16.86 13.45
CA PHE A 208 10.12 15.66 14.15
C PHE A 208 11.65 15.48 14.10
N TRP A 209 12.25 15.46 12.93
CA TRP A 209 13.69 15.29 12.79
C TRP A 209 14.48 16.44 13.40
N GLN A 210 13.98 17.68 13.29
CA GLN A 210 14.56 18.84 14.00
C GLN A 210 14.52 18.65 15.52
N SER A 211 13.46 18.04 16.07
CA SER A 211 13.37 17.79 17.52
C SER A 211 14.44 16.83 18.03
N LEU A 212 14.93 15.94 17.15
CA LEU A 212 16.07 15.06 17.42
C LEU A 212 17.43 15.74 17.17
N GLY A 213 17.44 16.99 16.68
CA GLY A 213 18.64 17.74 16.36
C GLY A 213 19.18 17.52 14.94
N ALA A 214 18.47 16.79 14.09
CA ALA A 214 18.83 16.60 12.69
C ALA A 214 18.56 17.85 11.84
N ALA A 215 19.10 17.89 10.63
CA ALA A 215 18.90 18.92 9.62
C ALA A 215 18.06 18.36 8.45
N PRO A 216 16.73 18.37 8.54
CA PRO A 216 15.87 17.83 7.49
C PRO A 216 15.87 18.73 6.25
N THR A 217 15.87 18.10 5.07
CA THR A 217 15.78 18.74 3.76
C THR A 217 14.60 18.10 2.99
N PRO A 218 13.54 18.84 2.69
CA PRO A 218 12.42 18.30 1.91
C PRO A 218 12.82 18.17 0.44
N LEU A 219 12.62 16.97 -0.13
CA LEU A 219 12.86 16.69 -1.56
C LEU A 219 11.79 15.72 -2.07
N PRO A 220 11.30 15.93 -3.32
CA PRO A 220 10.44 14.95 -3.99
C PRO A 220 11.12 13.60 -4.15
N TRP A 221 10.33 12.51 -4.16
CA TRP A 221 10.87 11.15 -4.17
C TRP A 221 11.82 10.85 -5.35
N PRO A 222 11.54 11.27 -6.60
CA PRO A 222 12.44 11.00 -7.74
C PRO A 222 13.85 11.57 -7.59
N GLU A 223 14.06 12.57 -6.72
CA GLU A 223 15.36 13.22 -6.50
C GLU A 223 16.19 12.55 -5.40
N VAL A 224 15.61 11.63 -4.63
CA VAL A 224 16.23 11.11 -3.40
C VAL A 224 17.47 10.30 -3.68
N TYR A 225 17.42 9.32 -4.60
CA TYR A 225 18.57 8.45 -4.91
C TYR A 225 19.80 9.27 -5.31
N VAL A 226 19.64 10.22 -6.24
CA VAL A 226 20.74 11.06 -6.72
C VAL A 226 21.26 11.98 -5.60
N SER A 227 20.39 12.52 -4.76
CA SER A 227 20.77 13.38 -3.63
C SER A 227 21.60 12.62 -2.58
N LEU A 228 21.25 11.36 -2.29
CA LEU A 228 22.03 10.47 -1.43
C LEU A 228 23.38 10.11 -2.08
N GLN A 229 23.36 9.72 -3.34
CA GLN A 229 24.57 9.37 -4.09
C GLN A 229 25.60 10.52 -4.15
N GLN A 230 25.11 11.76 -4.29
CA GLN A 230 25.95 12.95 -4.34
C GLN A 230 26.33 13.50 -2.95
N GLY A 231 25.80 12.93 -1.86
CA GLY A 231 26.05 13.40 -0.49
C GLY A 231 25.41 14.75 -0.17
N LEU A 232 24.40 15.17 -0.93
CA LEU A 232 23.60 16.35 -0.59
C LEU A 232 22.90 16.13 0.75
N VAL A 233 22.40 14.92 0.97
CA VAL A 233 21.87 14.44 2.24
C VAL A 233 22.60 13.16 2.66
N ASP A 234 22.69 12.91 3.96
CA ASP A 234 23.38 11.75 4.55
C ASP A 234 22.43 10.56 4.74
N ALA A 235 21.13 10.84 4.86
CA ALA A 235 20.11 9.88 5.25
C ALA A 235 18.76 10.20 4.60
N GLN A 236 17.86 9.22 4.60
CA GLN A 236 16.43 9.35 4.32
C GLN A 236 15.65 8.39 5.22
N GLU A 237 14.32 8.48 5.21
CA GLU A 237 13.44 7.59 5.96
C GLU A 237 12.28 7.13 5.08
N ASN A 238 11.99 5.82 5.15
CA ASN A 238 10.88 5.21 4.39
C ASN A 238 10.63 3.76 4.86
N ALA A 239 9.59 3.12 4.33
CA ALA A 239 9.41 1.68 4.48
C ALA A 239 10.48 0.89 3.71
N THR A 240 10.74 -0.33 4.13
CA THR A 240 11.79 -1.18 3.56
C THR A 240 11.53 -1.57 2.11
N ASP A 241 10.26 -1.75 1.72
CA ASP A 241 9.85 -2.02 0.34
C ASP A 241 10.20 -0.85 -0.61
N THR A 242 9.96 0.36 -0.14
CA THR A 242 10.31 1.59 -0.87
C THR A 242 11.83 1.74 -0.99
N CYS A 243 12.59 1.40 0.07
CA CYS A 243 14.05 1.40 0.05
C CYS A 243 14.63 0.39 -0.96
N VAL A 244 14.08 -0.84 -0.98
CA VAL A 244 14.47 -1.88 -1.96
C VAL A 244 14.09 -1.46 -3.38
N GLY A 245 12.86 -0.96 -3.58
CA GLY A 245 12.39 -0.55 -4.90
C GLY A 245 13.22 0.58 -5.53
N ALA A 246 13.86 1.41 -4.70
CA ALA A 246 14.77 2.48 -5.13
C ALA A 246 16.26 2.08 -5.08
N ASN A 247 16.59 0.82 -4.80
CA ASN A 247 17.97 0.32 -4.69
C ASN A 247 18.84 1.13 -3.71
N LEU A 248 18.27 1.58 -2.59
CA LEU A 248 19.01 2.45 -1.66
C LEU A 248 20.24 1.78 -1.03
N GLN A 249 20.32 0.45 -1.01
CA GLN A 249 21.50 -0.30 -0.60
C GLN A 249 22.76 -0.04 -1.47
N GLU A 250 22.60 0.58 -2.63
CA GLU A 250 23.73 0.98 -3.48
C GLU A 250 24.36 2.30 -3.04
N VAL A 251 23.64 3.12 -2.26
CA VAL A 251 24.02 4.49 -1.89
C VAL A 251 23.87 4.79 -0.41
N GLN A 252 23.53 3.79 0.42
CA GLN A 252 23.38 3.92 1.87
C GLN A 252 24.00 2.70 2.57
N ASP A 253 24.75 2.93 3.66
CA ASP A 253 25.52 1.92 4.37
C ASP A 253 24.76 1.26 5.52
N TYR A 254 23.74 1.93 6.09
CA TYR A 254 23.04 1.49 7.30
C TYR A 254 21.54 1.46 7.10
N LEU A 255 20.91 0.38 7.58
CA LEU A 255 19.47 0.27 7.83
C LEU A 255 19.23 0.40 9.34
N ILE A 256 18.55 1.45 9.75
CA ILE A 256 18.38 1.84 11.15
C ILE A 256 16.90 1.71 11.50
N MET A 257 16.58 0.80 12.40
CA MET A 257 15.21 0.45 12.80
C MET A 257 14.63 1.49 13.76
N THR A 258 14.23 2.62 13.20
CA THR A 258 13.70 3.73 14.00
C THR A 258 12.22 3.56 14.36
N HIS A 259 11.42 2.85 13.58
CA HIS A 259 9.98 2.59 13.76
C HIS A 259 9.19 3.85 14.13
N HIS A 260 9.60 5.00 13.60
CA HIS A 260 9.19 6.31 14.13
C HIS A 260 7.78 6.73 13.72
N ILE A 261 7.31 6.32 12.54
CA ILE A 261 5.98 6.62 11.99
C ILE A 261 5.45 5.39 11.26
N LEU A 262 4.15 5.13 11.40
CA LEU A 262 3.46 4.07 10.66
C LEU A 262 3.57 4.31 9.15
N TYR A 263 4.00 3.29 8.40
CA TYR A 263 3.92 3.33 6.96
C TYR A 263 2.49 2.95 6.52
N CYS A 264 1.74 3.95 6.12
CA CYS A 264 0.33 3.81 5.80
C CYS A 264 0.04 4.42 4.43
N ASN A 265 -0.46 3.59 3.51
CA ASN A 265 -1.01 4.03 2.25
C ASN A 265 -2.53 4.15 2.37
N GLN A 266 -3.14 4.91 1.49
CA GLN A 266 -4.57 5.13 1.48
C GLN A 266 -5.09 5.08 0.04
N PHE A 267 -6.21 4.40 -0.16
CA PHE A 267 -6.94 4.47 -1.42
C PHE A 267 -7.86 5.68 -1.39
N LEU A 268 -7.48 6.74 -2.08
CA LEU A 268 -8.21 7.99 -2.18
C LEU A 268 -8.88 8.09 -3.55
N ILE A 269 -10.16 8.41 -3.56
CA ILE A 269 -10.92 8.71 -4.79
C ILE A 269 -11.52 10.11 -4.68
N ASN A 270 -11.67 10.82 -5.80
CA ASN A 270 -12.45 12.05 -5.87
C ASN A 270 -13.88 11.77 -5.39
N ALA A 271 -14.36 12.53 -4.39
CA ALA A 271 -15.64 12.25 -3.74
C ALA A 271 -16.82 12.40 -4.71
N GLU A 272 -16.84 13.47 -5.52
CA GLU A 272 -17.90 13.69 -6.51
C GLU A 272 -17.89 12.59 -7.58
N LYS A 273 -16.69 12.16 -8.02
CA LYS A 273 -16.58 11.03 -8.96
C LYS A 273 -17.17 9.75 -8.36
N PHE A 274 -16.79 9.41 -7.12
CA PHE A 274 -17.32 8.21 -6.45
C PHE A 274 -18.84 8.28 -6.33
N GLU A 275 -19.39 9.43 -5.91
CA GLU A 275 -20.83 9.62 -5.76
C GLU A 275 -21.58 9.61 -7.10
N SER A 276 -20.93 9.94 -8.20
CA SER A 276 -21.50 9.88 -9.56
C SER A 276 -21.60 8.44 -10.11
N LEU A 277 -20.89 7.47 -9.52
CA LEU A 277 -20.96 6.08 -9.93
C LEU A 277 -22.31 5.48 -9.55
N ASP A 278 -22.81 4.53 -10.38
CA ASP A 278 -23.94 3.70 -9.97
C ASP A 278 -23.67 3.03 -8.62
N PRO A 279 -24.66 2.93 -7.70
CA PRO A 279 -24.47 2.30 -6.40
C PRO A 279 -23.90 0.87 -6.45
N LEU A 280 -24.16 0.11 -7.52
CA LEU A 280 -23.55 -1.21 -7.72
C LEU A 280 -22.05 -1.11 -8.00
N TYR A 281 -21.62 -0.10 -8.75
CA TYR A 281 -20.20 0.15 -8.98
C TYR A 281 -19.48 0.69 -7.74
N GLN A 282 -20.14 1.57 -6.97
CA GLN A 282 -19.60 2.00 -5.67
C GLN A 282 -19.35 0.82 -4.74
N ALA A 283 -20.34 -0.10 -4.63
CA ALA A 283 -20.23 -1.29 -3.81
C ALA A 283 -19.15 -2.26 -4.34
N ALA A 284 -19.05 -2.44 -5.66
CA ALA A 284 -18.03 -3.30 -6.28
C ALA A 284 -16.61 -2.76 -6.06
N LEU A 285 -16.42 -1.45 -6.21
CA LEU A 285 -15.13 -0.82 -5.96
C LEU A 285 -14.73 -0.92 -4.49
N GLN A 286 -15.64 -0.63 -3.55
CA GLN A 286 -15.37 -0.80 -2.11
C GLN A 286 -15.01 -2.25 -1.78
N GLN A 287 -15.78 -3.23 -2.29
CA GLN A 287 -15.49 -4.64 -2.09
C GLN A 287 -14.11 -5.04 -2.63
N ALA A 288 -13.76 -4.60 -3.85
CA ALA A 288 -12.45 -4.88 -4.46
C ALA A 288 -11.30 -4.30 -3.64
N VAL A 289 -11.47 -3.07 -3.15
CA VAL A 289 -10.53 -2.35 -2.29
C VAL A 289 -10.31 -3.10 -0.97
N ASP A 290 -11.39 -3.49 -0.28
CA ASP A 290 -11.31 -4.19 1.01
C ASP A 290 -10.71 -5.60 0.87
N GLU A 291 -11.13 -6.37 -0.14
CA GLU A 291 -10.58 -7.71 -0.38
C GLU A 291 -9.09 -7.67 -0.79
N ALA A 292 -8.70 -6.68 -1.59
CA ALA A 292 -7.30 -6.49 -1.96
C ALA A 292 -6.45 -6.08 -0.75
N ALA A 293 -6.97 -5.20 0.12
CA ALA A 293 -6.28 -4.81 1.34
C ALA A 293 -6.01 -6.00 2.24
N VAL A 294 -7.02 -6.83 2.54
CA VAL A 294 -6.86 -8.06 3.34
C VAL A 294 -5.78 -8.97 2.77
N GLU A 295 -5.76 -9.15 1.44
CA GLU A 295 -4.78 -10.03 0.79
C GLU A 295 -3.35 -9.47 0.86
N ILE A 296 -3.17 -8.17 0.67
CA ILE A 296 -1.85 -7.53 0.74
C ILE A 296 -1.37 -7.46 2.19
N GLU A 297 -2.20 -7.02 3.13
CA GLU A 297 -1.84 -6.89 4.55
C GLU A 297 -1.41 -8.21 5.17
N ALA A 298 -2.05 -9.32 4.79
CA ALA A 298 -1.64 -10.66 5.23
C ALA A 298 -0.20 -11.02 4.82
N LYS A 299 0.36 -10.35 3.83
CA LYS A 299 1.73 -10.59 3.31
C LYS A 299 2.73 -9.55 3.79
N LEU A 300 2.29 -8.38 4.27
CA LEU A 300 3.18 -7.23 4.53
C LEU A 300 4.28 -7.53 5.54
N THR A 301 4.01 -8.26 6.61
CA THR A 301 5.05 -8.64 7.59
C THR A 301 6.14 -9.51 6.95
N THR A 302 5.74 -10.44 6.06
CA THR A 302 6.71 -11.29 5.34
C THR A 302 7.48 -10.45 4.33
N ILE A 303 6.80 -9.60 3.58
CA ILE A 303 7.40 -8.68 2.59
C ILE A 303 8.41 -7.76 3.29
N ASP A 304 8.07 -7.17 4.42
CA ASP A 304 8.98 -6.30 5.19
C ASP A 304 10.23 -7.06 5.65
N LYS A 305 10.07 -8.26 6.21
CA LYS A 305 11.19 -9.11 6.61
C LYS A 305 12.11 -9.45 5.43
N ASP A 306 11.53 -9.85 4.31
CA ASP A 306 12.29 -10.21 3.11
C ASP A 306 13.01 -8.98 2.53
N ASN A 307 12.40 -7.81 2.58
CA ASN A 307 13.01 -6.57 2.11
C ASN A 307 14.15 -6.11 3.03
N ARG A 308 14.00 -6.22 4.36
CA ARG A 308 15.12 -6.00 5.29
C ARG A 308 16.31 -6.89 4.94
N GLN A 309 16.05 -8.18 4.70
CA GLN A 309 17.11 -9.11 4.34
C GLN A 309 17.78 -8.72 3.02
N LYS A 310 17.01 -8.29 1.99
CA LYS A 310 17.58 -7.81 0.72
C LYS A 310 18.48 -6.59 0.90
N LEU A 311 18.09 -5.64 1.76
CA LEU A 311 18.90 -4.45 2.07
C LEU A 311 20.22 -4.85 2.77
N ILE A 312 20.17 -5.81 3.70
CA ILE A 312 21.34 -6.34 4.40
C ILE A 312 22.24 -7.12 3.43
N ASP A 313 21.68 -8.02 2.62
CA ASP A 313 22.42 -8.78 1.60
C ASP A 313 23.04 -7.85 0.54
N GLY A 314 22.42 -6.70 0.30
CA GLY A 314 22.92 -5.62 -0.55
C GLY A 314 24.04 -4.80 0.05
N GLY A 315 24.42 -5.06 1.31
CA GLY A 315 25.57 -4.47 2.00
C GLY A 315 25.26 -3.52 3.15
N MET A 316 23.98 -3.25 3.46
CA MET A 316 23.62 -2.41 4.61
C MET A 316 23.91 -3.13 5.93
N GLU A 317 24.50 -2.43 6.88
CA GLU A 317 24.58 -2.87 8.28
C GLU A 317 23.26 -2.55 9.01
N LEU A 318 22.64 -3.56 9.63
CA LEU A 318 21.43 -3.38 10.45
C LEU A 318 21.80 -2.75 11.80
N VAL A 319 21.08 -1.70 12.16
CA VAL A 319 21.16 -1.06 13.49
C VAL A 319 19.79 -1.07 14.14
N GLU A 320 19.73 -1.65 15.34
CA GLU A 320 18.54 -1.68 16.20
C GLU A 320 18.80 -0.85 17.46
N PHE A 321 17.72 -0.26 17.99
CA PHE A 321 17.80 0.52 19.21
C PHE A 321 17.32 -0.29 20.42
N GLU A 322 17.85 0.06 21.60
CA GLU A 322 17.31 -0.41 22.87
C GLU A 322 15.88 0.07 23.11
N ALA A 323 15.11 -0.67 23.91
CA ALA A 323 13.70 -0.35 24.19
C ALA A 323 13.47 1.08 24.73
N SER A 324 14.46 1.66 25.39
CA SER A 324 14.42 3.05 25.88
C SER A 324 14.40 4.11 24.79
N PHE A 325 14.73 3.75 23.55
CA PHE A 325 14.74 4.69 22.43
C PHE A 325 13.37 5.33 22.19
N VAL A 326 12.29 4.55 22.27
CA VAL A 326 10.92 5.06 22.11
C VAL A 326 10.61 6.18 23.11
N ASP A 327 10.96 5.97 24.40
CA ASP A 327 10.71 6.98 25.44
C ASP A 327 11.58 8.24 25.24
N GLN A 328 12.81 8.08 24.77
CA GLN A 328 13.70 9.20 24.44
C GLN A 328 13.16 10.01 23.26
N VAL A 329 12.64 9.33 22.21
CA VAL A 329 12.00 9.99 21.06
C VAL A 329 10.76 10.75 21.50
N LEU A 330 9.87 10.12 22.29
CA LEU A 330 8.66 10.75 22.80
C LEU A 330 8.96 11.99 23.64
N ASP A 331 10.02 11.97 24.46
CA ASP A 331 10.43 13.13 25.24
C ASP A 331 10.87 14.31 24.36
N LYS A 332 11.67 14.03 23.33
CA LYS A 332 12.14 15.04 22.37
C LYS A 332 11.00 15.57 21.48
N ALA A 333 10.05 14.72 21.11
CA ALA A 333 8.96 15.03 20.19
C ALA A 333 7.75 15.72 20.83
N LYS A 334 7.76 16.04 22.13
CA LYS A 334 6.62 16.70 22.83
C LYS A 334 6.10 17.93 22.09
N GLY A 335 7.00 18.80 21.62
CA GLY A 335 6.61 19.98 20.85
C GLY A 335 5.94 19.66 19.52
N VAL A 336 6.25 18.50 18.90
CA VAL A 336 5.60 18.05 17.69
C VAL A 336 4.16 17.64 17.98
N TYR A 337 3.92 16.88 19.05
CA TYR A 337 2.57 16.52 19.51
C TYR A 337 1.72 17.75 19.81
N GLU A 338 2.28 18.73 20.55
CA GLU A 338 1.58 19.99 20.87
C GLU A 338 1.24 20.78 19.61
N SER A 339 2.17 20.85 18.65
CA SER A 339 1.98 21.56 17.39
C SER A 339 0.87 20.93 16.55
N ILE A 340 0.93 19.61 16.38
CA ILE A 340 -0.08 18.86 15.63
C ILE A 340 -1.44 19.00 16.32
N GLY A 341 -1.54 18.70 17.62
CA GLY A 341 -2.79 18.80 18.37
C GLY A 341 -3.41 20.20 18.32
N LYS A 342 -2.57 21.26 18.33
CA LYS A 342 -3.06 22.64 18.17
C LYS A 342 -3.57 22.90 16.74
N ALA A 343 -2.92 22.33 15.72
CA ALA A 343 -3.27 22.58 14.32
C ALA A 343 -4.56 21.88 13.90
N ILE A 344 -4.76 20.62 14.33
CA ILE A 344 -5.90 19.79 13.90
C ILE A 344 -7.03 19.67 14.93
N GLY A 345 -6.81 20.14 16.16
CA GLY A 345 -7.69 19.97 17.31
C GLY A 345 -7.31 18.77 18.19
N GLN A 346 -7.25 18.97 19.50
CA GLN A 346 -6.91 17.93 20.47
C GLN A 346 -7.91 16.76 20.44
N ASP A 347 -9.15 17.04 20.07
CA ASP A 347 -10.22 16.05 19.94
C ASP A 347 -9.96 15.01 18.81
N TYR A 348 -9.15 15.33 17.77
CA TYR A 348 -8.66 14.34 16.82
C TYR A 348 -7.65 13.41 17.46
N VAL A 349 -6.69 13.96 18.21
CA VAL A 349 -5.68 13.17 18.92
C VAL A 349 -6.32 12.23 19.93
N ASP A 350 -7.22 12.76 20.74
CA ASP A 350 -7.94 11.97 21.75
C ASP A 350 -8.79 10.86 21.12
N SER A 351 -9.46 11.15 19.99
CA SER A 351 -10.27 10.18 19.27
C SER A 351 -9.44 9.02 18.71
N LEU A 352 -8.23 9.29 18.16
CA LEU A 352 -7.32 8.23 17.71
C LEU A 352 -6.83 7.39 18.89
N LEU A 353 -6.37 8.05 19.96
CA LEU A 353 -5.86 7.35 21.15
C LEU A 353 -6.93 6.47 21.81
N ASP A 354 -8.17 6.93 21.82
CA ASP A 354 -9.30 6.15 22.34
C ASP A 354 -9.63 4.97 21.41
N ALA A 355 -9.56 5.15 20.08
CA ALA A 355 -9.76 4.06 19.13
C ALA A 355 -8.69 2.97 19.30
N LEU A 356 -7.41 3.36 19.44
CA LEU A 356 -6.30 2.42 19.66
C LEU A 356 -6.41 1.67 20.99
N LYS A 357 -6.83 2.33 22.07
CA LYS A 357 -6.99 1.70 23.39
C LYS A 357 -8.19 0.75 23.48
N ASN A 358 -9.26 1.04 22.74
CA ASN A 358 -10.52 0.31 22.83
C ASN A 358 -10.71 -0.73 21.71
N ALA A 359 -9.72 -0.94 20.85
CA ALA A 359 -9.72 -2.03 19.89
C ALA A 359 -9.76 -3.38 20.62
N LYS A 360 -10.74 -4.24 20.28
CA LYS A 360 -10.96 -5.55 20.90
C LYS A 360 -10.60 -6.68 19.94
#